data_06f400fcd8e20d86fc7b6cca1b2dfef9
#
_entry.id   06f400fcd8e20d86fc7b6cca1b2dfef9
#
_cell.length_a   1.000
_cell.length_b   1.000
_cell.length_c   1.000
_cell.angle_alpha   90.00
_cell.angle_beta   90.00
_cell.angle_gamma   90.00
#
_symmetry.space_group_name_H-M   'P 1'
#
loop_
_entity.id
_entity.type
_entity.pdbx_description
1 polymer ?
#
loop_
_entity_poly.entity_id
_entity_poly.type
_entity_poly.pdbx_seq_one_letter_code
_entity_poly.pdbx_strand_id
1 'polypeptide(L)'
;MEIITESVEQTISQTERLGVVGSPSSTSQLAMDILGVAAGRKLVGELALFRFPQDGLEHYAIGQIMEVELRNIWHEDPTMRSLIRQRGRVDAVSERQDTHLGKMIVSAVFQNTGSNVYEPSILGTVPCTGTPIHVVTDEVLDTILRPYQNQIYYLGHVYGSKPKLPLWFKHFDKGPDGAGEAYHIGIFGKTGSGKSVLAKMVLLAYARYPKMALLVIDPQGEFAKDIQGQTSGEFSLPLGKILNNQGKKTVVMTVRNLVLDTWELFEQILYESPFFERLSIPKKGDNREIACNILAEKLAKARVKLAELYQPVSFEKAWSLLSDDKVQKVIYKSESARERFASMLEEADKNEFYNDYWKPVAELFREDRHGARSVNNALGWLLQFGREKDSPNARPVLVVDLSREQAKGMFWNDKIQSLVIKRLLDALNTTAEHYYLQGQNLNTLVIIDEIIVGTNPRQGA
;
A
#
# COMPACT_ATOMS: atom_id res chain seq x y z
N MET A 1 22.72 -37.56 -11.46
CA MET A 1 22.73 -37.46 -9.99
C MET A 1 21.26 -37.17 -9.64
N GLU A 2 20.50 -38.21 -9.32
CA GLU A 2 19.10 -38.05 -8.86
C GLU A 2 19.17 -37.29 -7.52
N ILE A 3 18.62 -36.11 -7.51
CA ILE A 3 18.40 -35.36 -6.27
C ILE A 3 17.32 -36.15 -5.53
N ILE A 4 17.72 -36.90 -4.51
CA ILE A 4 16.78 -37.56 -3.59
C ILE A 4 15.99 -36.42 -2.93
N THR A 5 14.77 -36.25 -3.40
CA THR A 5 13.86 -35.23 -2.88
C THR A 5 13.35 -35.73 -1.52
N GLU A 6 13.85 -35.16 -0.41
CA GLU A 6 13.33 -35.45 0.92
C GLU A 6 11.81 -35.26 0.93
N SER A 7 11.11 -36.23 1.46
CA SER A 7 9.66 -36.14 1.65
C SER A 7 9.34 -35.28 2.87
N VAL A 8 8.18 -34.62 2.86
CA VAL A 8 7.69 -33.87 4.03
C VAL A 8 7.66 -34.73 5.28
N GLU A 9 7.40 -36.04 5.14
CA GLU A 9 7.41 -36.99 6.27
C GLU A 9 8.78 -37.14 6.91
N GLN A 10 9.85 -37.21 6.11
CA GLN A 10 11.21 -37.26 6.64
C GLN A 10 11.55 -35.96 7.37
N THR A 11 11.18 -34.82 6.78
CA THR A 11 11.42 -33.52 7.40
C THR A 11 10.63 -33.35 8.70
N ILE A 12 9.32 -33.74 8.71
CA ILE A 12 8.49 -33.68 9.93
C ILE A 12 9.04 -34.57 11.04
N SER A 13 9.53 -35.78 10.72
CA SER A 13 10.07 -36.67 11.73
C SER A 13 11.25 -36.11 12.49
N GLN A 14 11.96 -35.13 11.94
CA GLN A 14 13.07 -34.42 12.56
C GLN A 14 12.64 -33.19 13.36
N THR A 15 11.35 -32.78 13.25
CA THR A 15 10.82 -31.61 13.96
C THR A 15 10.30 -31.98 15.34
N GLU A 16 10.29 -30.98 16.23
CA GLU A 16 9.78 -31.16 17.58
C GLU A 16 8.26 -31.32 17.59
N ARG A 17 7.77 -32.31 18.34
CA ARG A 17 6.36 -32.53 18.59
C ARG A 17 5.89 -31.63 19.72
N LEU A 18 4.88 -30.79 19.46
CA LEU A 18 4.32 -29.87 20.44
C LEU A 18 3.17 -30.48 21.24
N GLY A 19 2.40 -31.33 20.60
CA GLY A 19 1.18 -31.88 21.20
C GLY A 19 0.47 -32.87 20.29
N VAL A 20 -0.78 -33.04 20.55
CA VAL A 20 -1.72 -33.85 19.75
C VAL A 20 -3.03 -33.10 19.57
N VAL A 21 -3.80 -33.46 18.54
CA VAL A 21 -5.18 -32.99 18.38
C VAL A 21 -6.02 -33.50 19.55
N GLY A 22 -6.65 -32.57 20.23
CA GLY A 22 -7.52 -32.82 21.39
C GLY A 22 -9.01 -32.77 21.04
N SER A 23 -9.85 -32.75 22.06
CA SER A 23 -11.30 -32.69 21.94
C SER A 23 -11.89 -31.65 22.89
N PRO A 24 -12.93 -30.89 22.48
CA PRO A 24 -13.59 -30.90 21.15
C PRO A 24 -12.81 -30.10 20.09
N SER A 25 -12.79 -30.65 18.89
CA SER A 25 -12.19 -30.00 17.70
C SER A 25 -13.22 -29.82 16.60
N SER A 26 -13.06 -28.77 15.80
CA SER A 26 -13.86 -28.51 14.61
C SER A 26 -12.95 -28.06 13.42
N THR A 27 -13.49 -27.99 12.23
CA THR A 27 -12.73 -27.52 11.05
C THR A 27 -12.33 -26.03 11.13
N SER A 28 -13.01 -25.24 11.98
CA SER A 28 -12.67 -23.83 12.20
C SER A 28 -11.62 -23.62 13.30
N GLN A 29 -11.58 -24.53 14.30
CA GLN A 29 -10.66 -24.43 15.42
C GLN A 29 -10.37 -25.83 15.98
N LEU A 30 -9.11 -26.16 16.08
CA LEU A 30 -8.67 -27.43 16.69
C LEU A 30 -8.24 -27.23 18.14
N ALA A 31 -8.72 -28.08 19.02
CA ALA A 31 -8.14 -28.24 20.34
C ALA A 31 -6.82 -29.01 20.23
N MET A 32 -5.89 -28.70 21.12
CA MET A 32 -4.57 -29.30 21.17
C MET A 32 -4.25 -29.67 22.62
N ASP A 33 -3.87 -30.92 22.86
CA ASP A 33 -3.27 -31.31 24.11
C ASP A 33 -1.75 -31.14 24.02
N ILE A 34 -1.22 -30.18 24.78
CA ILE A 34 0.19 -29.80 24.74
C ILE A 34 1.01 -30.78 25.56
N LEU A 35 2.11 -31.27 24.98
CA LEU A 35 3.02 -32.17 25.69
C LEU A 35 3.75 -31.43 26.82
N GLY A 36 4.01 -32.15 27.94
CA GLY A 36 4.71 -31.57 29.09
C GLY A 36 6.08 -30.94 28.72
N VAL A 37 6.79 -31.53 27.75
CA VAL A 37 8.09 -31.01 27.26
C VAL A 37 7.93 -29.66 26.54
N ALA A 38 6.75 -29.37 26.00
CA ALA A 38 6.44 -28.13 25.30
C ALA A 38 5.74 -27.09 26.19
N ALA A 39 5.21 -27.47 27.34
CA ALA A 39 4.39 -26.63 28.23
C ALA A 39 5.15 -25.37 28.74
N GLY A 40 6.49 -25.45 28.87
CA GLY A 40 7.33 -24.32 29.31
C GLY A 40 7.74 -23.38 28.21
N ARG A 41 7.32 -23.60 26.96
CA ARG A 41 7.71 -22.79 25.78
C ARG A 41 6.69 -21.70 25.47
N LYS A 42 7.16 -20.66 24.78
CA LYS A 42 6.26 -19.68 24.15
C LYS A 42 5.61 -20.33 22.93
N LEU A 43 4.35 -20.75 23.05
CA LEU A 43 3.61 -21.44 21.99
C LEU A 43 2.62 -20.53 21.24
N VAL A 44 2.10 -19.50 21.90
CA VAL A 44 1.17 -18.56 21.24
C VAL A 44 1.88 -17.84 20.11
N GLY A 45 1.33 -17.96 18.89
CA GLY A 45 1.91 -17.46 17.65
C GLY A 45 2.76 -18.48 16.91
N GLU A 46 3.11 -19.63 17.51
CA GLU A 46 3.91 -20.68 16.86
C GLU A 46 3.12 -21.30 15.69
N LEU A 47 3.81 -21.48 14.55
CA LEU A 47 3.29 -22.27 13.43
C LEU A 47 3.45 -23.76 13.73
N ALA A 48 2.36 -24.46 13.58
CA ALA A 48 2.30 -25.90 13.80
C ALA A 48 1.71 -26.63 12.60
N LEU A 49 2.10 -27.88 12.42
CA LEU A 49 1.68 -28.73 11.34
C LEU A 49 1.24 -30.09 11.85
N PHE A 50 0.20 -30.64 11.24
CA PHE A 50 -0.20 -32.04 11.43
C PHE A 50 -0.55 -32.70 10.09
N ARG A 51 -0.41 -34.02 10.06
CA ARG A 51 -0.79 -34.88 8.94
C ARG A 51 -2.10 -35.58 9.25
N PHE A 52 -2.98 -35.70 8.27
CA PHE A 52 -4.26 -36.44 8.41
C PHE A 52 -4.73 -36.97 7.05
N PRO A 53 -5.43 -38.14 7.04
CA PRO A 53 -6.06 -38.66 5.83
C PRO A 53 -7.39 -37.98 5.56
N GLN A 54 -7.66 -37.64 4.29
CA GLN A 54 -8.95 -37.15 3.81
C GLN A 54 -9.14 -37.62 2.37
N ASP A 55 -10.33 -38.17 2.04
CA ASP A 55 -10.68 -38.67 0.70
C ASP A 55 -9.66 -39.67 0.10
N GLY A 56 -9.04 -40.47 0.97
CA GLY A 56 -8.04 -41.47 0.57
C GLY A 56 -6.65 -40.91 0.26
N LEU A 57 -6.42 -39.61 0.44
CA LEU A 57 -5.13 -38.95 0.27
C LEU A 57 -4.58 -38.44 1.58
N GLU A 58 -3.26 -38.32 1.66
CA GLU A 58 -2.58 -37.71 2.79
C GLU A 58 -2.61 -36.18 2.66
N HIS A 59 -3.06 -35.51 3.73
CA HIS A 59 -3.11 -34.07 3.81
C HIS A 59 -2.19 -33.55 4.92
N TYR A 60 -1.66 -32.37 4.71
CA TYR A 60 -0.80 -31.64 5.64
C TYR A 60 -1.44 -30.27 5.92
N ALA A 61 -1.82 -30.04 7.17
CA ALA A 61 -2.44 -28.81 7.59
C ALA A 61 -1.46 -27.98 8.41
N ILE A 62 -1.27 -26.72 8.00
CA ILE A 62 -0.46 -25.73 8.70
C ILE A 62 -1.40 -24.72 9.36
N GLY A 63 -1.17 -24.44 10.63
CA GLY A 63 -1.95 -23.46 11.37
C GLY A 63 -1.13 -22.78 12.44
N GLN A 64 -1.75 -21.86 13.15
CA GLN A 64 -1.12 -21.09 14.22
C GLN A 64 -1.79 -21.38 15.55
N ILE A 65 -0.99 -21.53 16.60
CA ILE A 65 -1.47 -21.65 17.97
C ILE A 65 -1.89 -20.27 18.46
N MET A 66 -3.18 -20.08 18.73
CA MET A 66 -3.75 -18.78 19.08
C MET A 66 -3.88 -18.55 20.57
N GLU A 67 -4.07 -19.63 21.33
CA GLU A 67 -4.33 -19.57 22.74
C GLU A 67 -3.74 -20.79 23.44
N VAL A 68 -3.29 -20.59 24.68
CA VAL A 68 -2.89 -21.69 25.61
C VAL A 68 -3.60 -21.47 26.91
N GLU A 69 -4.31 -22.50 27.38
CA GLU A 69 -5.05 -22.54 28.62
C GLU A 69 -4.41 -23.56 29.57
N LEU A 70 -4.34 -23.23 30.85
CA LEU A 70 -4.02 -24.17 31.91
C LEU A 70 -5.33 -24.72 32.52
N ARG A 71 -5.46 -26.04 32.55
CA ARG A 71 -6.57 -26.72 33.16
C ARG A 71 -6.06 -27.67 34.22
N ASN A 72 -6.71 -27.65 35.38
CA ASN A 72 -6.42 -28.57 36.49
C ASN A 72 -7.73 -29.03 37.14
N ILE A 73 -8.02 -30.33 37.02
CA ILE A 73 -9.28 -30.91 37.48
C ILE A 73 -9.48 -30.69 38.97
N TRP A 74 -8.41 -30.73 39.77
CA TRP A 74 -8.48 -30.49 41.21
C TRP A 74 -8.87 -29.05 41.55
N HIS A 75 -8.45 -28.09 40.73
CA HIS A 75 -8.82 -26.68 40.87
C HIS A 75 -10.24 -26.37 40.37
N GLU A 76 -10.86 -27.28 39.62
CA GLU A 76 -12.27 -27.16 39.23
C GLU A 76 -13.22 -27.58 40.34
N ASP A 77 -12.80 -28.48 41.26
CA ASP A 77 -13.60 -28.89 42.41
C ASP A 77 -13.69 -27.74 43.45
N PRO A 78 -14.93 -27.35 43.87
CA PRO A 78 -15.11 -26.25 44.83
C PRO A 78 -14.46 -26.50 46.19
N THR A 79 -14.42 -27.76 46.67
CA THR A 79 -13.85 -28.14 47.97
C THR A 79 -12.32 -27.97 47.91
N MET A 80 -11.70 -28.50 46.87
CA MET A 80 -10.26 -28.38 46.65
C MET A 80 -9.84 -26.94 46.49
N ARG A 81 -10.61 -26.15 45.75
CA ARG A 81 -10.37 -24.71 45.57
C ARG A 81 -10.41 -23.96 46.91
N SER A 82 -11.32 -24.33 47.84
CA SER A 82 -11.38 -23.73 49.17
C SER A 82 -10.15 -24.06 50.00
N LEU A 83 -9.68 -25.31 49.97
CA LEU A 83 -8.48 -25.76 50.68
C LEU A 83 -7.22 -25.02 50.18
N ILE A 84 -7.09 -24.84 48.90
CA ILE A 84 -5.98 -24.10 48.29
C ILE A 84 -5.99 -22.64 48.72
N ARG A 85 -7.16 -21.99 48.75
CA ARG A 85 -7.30 -20.61 49.27
C ARG A 85 -6.87 -20.45 50.71
N GLN A 86 -7.18 -21.44 51.54
CA GLN A 86 -6.83 -21.44 52.96
C GLN A 86 -5.33 -21.67 53.20
N ARG A 87 -4.70 -22.55 52.41
CA ARG A 87 -3.30 -22.96 52.59
C ARG A 87 -2.31 -22.06 51.84
N GLY A 88 -2.77 -21.28 50.88
CA GLY A 88 -1.95 -20.36 50.09
C GLY A 88 -0.93 -21.02 49.14
N ARG A 89 -0.96 -22.33 49.00
CA ARG A 89 -0.10 -23.12 48.11
C ARG A 89 -0.79 -24.36 47.59
N VAL A 90 -0.37 -24.85 46.45
CA VAL A 90 -0.80 -26.10 45.84
C VAL A 90 0.10 -27.24 46.31
N ASP A 91 -0.47 -28.38 46.53
CA ASP A 91 0.27 -29.60 46.82
C ASP A 91 0.98 -30.09 45.55
N ALA A 92 2.19 -30.67 45.69
CA ALA A 92 2.97 -31.19 44.56
C ALA A 92 2.22 -32.27 43.73
N VAL A 93 1.25 -32.96 44.31
CA VAL A 93 0.37 -33.89 43.59
C VAL A 93 -0.60 -33.14 42.68
N SER A 94 -1.11 -31.98 43.11
CA SER A 94 -2.03 -31.16 42.33
C SER A 94 -1.33 -30.51 41.10
N GLU A 95 -0.07 -30.10 41.22
CA GLU A 95 0.72 -29.57 40.11
C GLU A 95 0.92 -30.60 39.00
N ARG A 96 1.03 -31.88 39.31
CA ARG A 96 1.17 -32.95 38.31
C ARG A 96 -0.09 -33.20 37.47
N GLN A 97 -1.24 -32.64 37.90
CA GLN A 97 -2.52 -32.73 37.20
C GLN A 97 -2.76 -31.49 36.29
N ASP A 98 -1.78 -30.61 36.16
CA ASP A 98 -1.83 -29.50 35.23
C ASP A 98 -1.82 -30.01 33.79
N THR A 99 -2.86 -29.66 33.06
CA THR A 99 -3.01 -29.97 31.65
C THR A 99 -2.97 -28.65 30.85
N HIS A 100 -2.04 -28.58 29.92
CA HIS A 100 -1.95 -27.43 29.04
C HIS A 100 -2.71 -27.73 27.76
N LEU A 101 -3.73 -26.90 27.47
CA LEU A 101 -4.58 -27.02 26.31
C LEU A 101 -4.26 -25.88 25.35
N GLY A 102 -4.14 -26.17 24.07
CA GLY A 102 -3.95 -25.17 23.01
C GLY A 102 -5.18 -25.06 22.11
N LYS A 103 -5.35 -23.91 21.49
CA LYS A 103 -6.28 -23.71 20.39
C LYS A 103 -5.50 -23.32 19.15
N MET A 104 -5.70 -24.06 18.07
CA MET A 104 -5.02 -23.88 16.79
C MET A 104 -6.04 -23.52 15.71
N ILE A 105 -5.72 -22.51 14.91
CA ILE A 105 -6.48 -22.18 13.70
C ILE A 105 -5.65 -22.61 12.48
N VAL A 106 -6.27 -23.41 11.60
CA VAL A 106 -5.63 -23.86 10.37
C VAL A 106 -5.67 -22.74 9.34
N SER A 107 -4.50 -22.43 8.78
CA SER A 107 -4.29 -21.35 7.80
C SER A 107 -4.13 -21.86 6.37
N ALA A 108 -3.59 -23.06 6.19
CA ALA A 108 -3.38 -23.68 4.89
C ALA A 108 -3.42 -25.19 5.00
N VAL A 109 -3.93 -25.85 3.95
CA VAL A 109 -3.94 -27.30 3.83
C VAL A 109 -3.39 -27.67 2.46
N PHE A 110 -2.57 -28.72 2.42
CA PHE A 110 -2.00 -29.27 1.20
C PHE A 110 -2.28 -30.76 1.13
N GLN A 111 -2.65 -31.25 -0.05
CA GLN A 111 -2.79 -32.68 -0.33
C GLN A 111 -1.56 -33.21 -1.08
N ASN A 112 -1.12 -34.40 -0.74
CA ASN A 112 -0.07 -35.10 -1.49
C ASN A 112 -0.72 -35.85 -2.65
N THR A 113 -0.48 -35.39 -3.89
CA THR A 113 -1.01 -36.02 -5.11
C THR A 113 -0.09 -37.10 -5.66
N GLY A 114 0.98 -37.43 -4.96
CA GLY A 114 1.98 -38.41 -5.36
C GLY A 114 3.33 -37.74 -5.72
N SER A 115 4.39 -38.53 -5.69
CA SER A 115 5.75 -38.09 -6.05
C SER A 115 6.23 -36.82 -5.33
N ASN A 116 5.79 -36.59 -4.08
CA ASN A 116 6.12 -35.40 -3.26
C ASN A 116 5.67 -34.08 -3.89
N VAL A 117 4.56 -34.07 -4.64
CA VAL A 117 3.88 -32.86 -5.12
C VAL A 117 2.72 -32.55 -4.20
N TYR A 118 2.75 -31.33 -3.63
CA TYR A 118 1.77 -30.85 -2.66
C TYR A 118 0.90 -29.78 -3.31
N GLU A 119 -0.41 -30.02 -3.37
CA GLU A 119 -1.37 -29.08 -3.94
C GLU A 119 -2.25 -28.46 -2.86
N PRO A 120 -2.65 -27.17 -2.98
CA PRO A 120 -3.58 -26.56 -2.05
C PRO A 120 -4.89 -27.36 -1.94
N SER A 121 -5.37 -27.52 -0.72
CA SER A 121 -6.59 -28.23 -0.38
C SER A 121 -7.33 -27.49 0.75
N ILE A 122 -8.36 -28.12 1.30
CA ILE A 122 -9.16 -27.60 2.42
C ILE A 122 -9.20 -28.59 3.58
N LEU A 123 -9.43 -28.09 4.79
CA LEU A 123 -9.75 -28.93 5.94
C LEU A 123 -11.24 -29.29 5.88
N GLY A 124 -11.57 -30.33 5.16
CA GLY A 124 -12.96 -30.80 4.96
C GLY A 124 -13.44 -31.73 6.08
N THR A 125 -12.51 -32.36 6.82
CA THR A 125 -12.79 -33.26 7.95
C THR A 125 -11.97 -32.83 9.16
N VAL A 126 -12.41 -33.26 10.36
CA VAL A 126 -11.66 -33.06 11.60
C VAL A 126 -10.68 -34.22 11.79
N PRO A 127 -9.37 -33.97 11.99
CA PRO A 127 -8.39 -35.02 12.23
C PRO A 127 -8.73 -35.76 13.54
N CYS A 128 -8.34 -37.05 13.61
CA CYS A 128 -8.59 -37.89 14.79
C CYS A 128 -7.87 -37.33 16.03
N THR A 129 -8.50 -37.46 17.17
CA THR A 129 -7.87 -37.18 18.47
C THR A 129 -6.58 -37.99 18.59
N GLY A 130 -5.53 -37.37 19.10
CA GLY A 130 -4.21 -37.99 19.22
C GLY A 130 -3.31 -37.80 17.98
N THR A 131 -3.81 -37.19 16.88
CA THR A 131 -2.99 -36.85 15.73
C THR A 131 -1.83 -35.94 16.15
N PRO A 132 -0.54 -36.30 15.86
CA PRO A 132 0.61 -35.52 16.29
C PRO A 132 0.65 -34.15 15.65
N ILE A 133 0.99 -33.14 16.45
CA ILE A 133 1.18 -31.75 16.01
C ILE A 133 2.67 -31.38 16.20
N HIS A 134 3.32 -30.94 15.14
CA HIS A 134 4.73 -30.63 15.06
C HIS A 134 5.00 -29.15 14.81
N VAL A 135 6.18 -28.66 15.21
CA VAL A 135 6.67 -27.32 14.85
C VAL A 135 6.89 -27.25 13.34
N VAL A 136 6.50 -26.14 12.72
CA VAL A 136 6.85 -25.84 11.33
C VAL A 136 8.26 -25.21 11.31
N THR A 137 9.11 -25.69 10.39
CA THR A 137 10.42 -25.12 10.10
C THR A 137 10.49 -24.59 8.68
N ASP A 138 11.53 -23.81 8.35
CA ASP A 138 11.74 -23.34 6.97
C ASP A 138 11.89 -24.50 5.99
N GLU A 139 12.52 -25.60 6.38
CA GLU A 139 12.71 -26.80 5.55
C GLU A 139 11.37 -27.47 5.23
N VAL A 140 10.45 -27.54 6.21
CA VAL A 140 9.08 -28.05 5.99
C VAL A 140 8.34 -27.16 4.99
N LEU A 141 8.40 -25.84 5.17
CA LEU A 141 7.76 -24.89 4.24
C LEU A 141 8.36 -24.99 2.85
N ASP A 142 9.69 -25.02 2.71
CA ASP A 142 10.37 -25.10 1.42
C ASP A 142 10.05 -26.42 0.69
N THR A 143 9.83 -27.50 1.42
CA THR A 143 9.44 -28.79 0.84
C THR A 143 7.99 -28.75 0.33
N ILE A 144 7.04 -28.29 1.14
CA ILE A 144 5.62 -28.20 0.77
C ILE A 144 5.42 -27.19 -0.37
N LEU A 145 6.09 -26.02 -0.29
CA LEU A 145 5.90 -24.90 -1.20
C LEU A 145 6.81 -24.91 -2.42
N ARG A 146 7.62 -25.96 -2.59
CA ARG A 146 8.57 -26.10 -3.72
C ARG A 146 7.92 -25.85 -5.10
N PRO A 147 6.72 -26.36 -5.42
CA PRO A 147 6.08 -26.09 -6.71
C PRO A 147 5.72 -24.62 -6.92
N TYR A 148 5.61 -23.85 -5.84
CA TYR A 148 5.09 -22.48 -5.83
C TYR A 148 6.17 -21.41 -5.58
N GLN A 149 7.45 -21.77 -5.51
CA GLN A 149 8.55 -20.84 -5.17
C GLN A 149 8.58 -19.59 -6.06
N ASN A 150 8.22 -19.70 -7.33
CA ASN A 150 8.16 -18.57 -8.25
C ASN A 150 7.00 -17.59 -7.96
N GLN A 151 6.00 -18.01 -7.20
CA GLN A 151 4.80 -17.23 -6.86
C GLN A 151 4.81 -16.73 -5.43
N ILE A 152 5.70 -17.29 -4.57
CA ILE A 152 5.79 -16.96 -3.15
C ILE A 152 6.89 -15.93 -2.92
N TYR A 153 6.64 -15.06 -1.97
CA TYR A 153 7.63 -14.12 -1.44
C TYR A 153 7.59 -14.16 0.09
N TYR A 154 8.77 -14.22 0.71
CA TYR A 154 8.90 -14.20 2.16
C TYR A 154 9.00 -12.76 2.65
N LEU A 155 7.96 -12.26 3.33
CA LEU A 155 7.93 -10.89 3.85
C LEU A 155 8.75 -10.69 5.12
N GLY A 156 9.05 -11.76 5.84
CA GLY A 156 9.72 -11.73 7.13
C GLY A 156 9.47 -13.03 7.87
N HIS A 157 9.42 -12.99 9.20
CA HIS A 157 9.09 -14.14 10.02
C HIS A 157 7.65 -14.07 10.52
N VAL A 158 7.04 -15.21 10.73
CA VAL A 158 5.72 -15.30 11.38
C VAL A 158 5.84 -14.80 12.83
N TYR A 159 4.98 -13.86 13.21
CA TYR A 159 5.01 -13.33 14.58
C TYR A 159 4.78 -14.42 15.61
N GLY A 160 5.73 -14.54 16.53
CA GLY A 160 5.68 -15.55 17.59
C GLY A 160 6.29 -16.90 17.21
N SER A 161 6.76 -17.07 15.94
CA SER A 161 7.38 -18.27 15.42
C SER A 161 8.72 -17.97 14.74
N LYS A 162 9.51 -19.01 14.42
CA LYS A 162 10.82 -18.88 13.78
C LYS A 162 10.75 -18.87 12.24
N PRO A 163 9.85 -19.66 11.61
CA PRO A 163 9.83 -19.78 10.15
C PRO A 163 9.46 -18.48 9.45
N LYS A 164 9.91 -18.34 8.22
CA LYS A 164 9.58 -17.24 7.34
C LYS A 164 8.08 -17.27 6.99
N LEU A 165 7.49 -16.08 6.78
CA LEU A 165 6.10 -15.95 6.36
C LEU A 165 6.01 -15.98 4.83
N PRO A 166 5.56 -17.09 4.23
CA PRO A 166 5.34 -17.17 2.78
C PRO A 166 4.00 -16.51 2.43
N LEU A 167 4.01 -15.61 1.47
CA LEU A 167 2.82 -15.02 0.90
C LEU A 167 2.79 -15.22 -0.62
N TRP A 168 1.60 -15.39 -1.17
CA TRP A 168 1.39 -15.48 -2.59
C TRP A 168 1.38 -14.09 -3.21
N PHE A 169 2.37 -13.81 -4.06
CA PHE A 169 2.44 -12.61 -4.89
C PHE A 169 2.49 -13.02 -6.34
N LYS A 170 1.34 -13.48 -6.86
CA LYS A 170 1.21 -13.88 -8.25
C LYS A 170 1.36 -12.70 -9.20
N HIS A 171 1.96 -12.94 -10.35
CA HIS A 171 2.02 -11.96 -11.42
C HIS A 171 0.61 -11.61 -11.94
N PHE A 172 0.40 -10.40 -12.43
CA PHE A 172 -0.84 -10.00 -13.08
C PHE A 172 -0.89 -10.59 -14.49
N ASP A 173 -1.48 -11.76 -14.61
CA ASP A 173 -1.65 -12.49 -15.87
C ASP A 173 -2.97 -13.26 -15.85
N LYS A 174 -3.50 -13.56 -17.05
CA LYS A 174 -4.73 -14.35 -17.24
C LYS A 174 -4.51 -15.86 -17.14
N GLY A 175 -3.26 -16.31 -17.10
CA GLY A 175 -2.91 -17.73 -17.02
C GLY A 175 -3.26 -18.37 -15.67
N PRO A 176 -3.19 -19.70 -15.54
CA PRO A 176 -3.51 -20.43 -14.31
C PRO A 176 -2.59 -20.03 -13.14
N ASP A 177 -1.39 -19.53 -13.45
CA ASP A 177 -0.42 -19.03 -12.45
C ASP A 177 -0.56 -17.54 -12.16
N GLY A 178 -1.48 -16.83 -12.83
CA GLY A 178 -1.72 -15.41 -12.67
C GLY A 178 -2.73 -15.07 -11.58
N ALA A 179 -2.72 -13.81 -11.13
CA ALA A 179 -3.67 -13.25 -10.17
C ALA A 179 -4.95 -12.71 -10.85
N GLY A 180 -5.03 -12.73 -12.18
CA GLY A 180 -6.10 -12.10 -12.94
C GLY A 180 -5.78 -10.66 -13.36
N GLU A 181 -6.75 -9.98 -13.97
CA GLU A 181 -6.55 -8.64 -14.56
C GLU A 181 -6.67 -7.50 -13.58
N ALA A 182 -7.48 -7.67 -12.52
CA ALA A 182 -7.70 -6.64 -11.49
C ALA A 182 -7.39 -7.22 -10.11
N TYR A 183 -6.25 -6.82 -9.56
CA TYR A 183 -5.81 -7.25 -8.24
C TYR A 183 -5.61 -6.03 -7.34
N HIS A 184 -6.35 -5.99 -6.24
CA HIS A 184 -6.29 -4.91 -5.27
C HIS A 184 -5.77 -5.41 -3.93
N ILE A 185 -4.81 -4.71 -3.36
CA ILE A 185 -4.27 -4.98 -2.02
C ILE A 185 -4.55 -3.76 -1.15
N GLY A 186 -5.35 -3.93 -0.10
CA GLY A 186 -5.60 -2.90 0.92
C GLY A 186 -4.77 -3.15 2.17
N ILE A 187 -3.99 -2.15 2.60
CA ILE A 187 -3.21 -2.21 3.84
C ILE A 187 -3.82 -1.24 4.84
N PHE A 188 -4.43 -1.78 5.90
CA PHE A 188 -5.11 -1.01 6.93
C PHE A 188 -4.45 -1.19 8.28
N GLY A 189 -4.40 -0.13 9.08
CA GLY A 189 -3.82 -0.17 10.41
C GLY A 189 -3.71 1.22 11.04
N LYS A 190 -3.48 1.26 12.35
CA LYS A 190 -3.26 2.52 13.09
C LYS A 190 -1.95 3.18 12.65
N THR A 191 -1.81 4.48 12.89
CA THR A 191 -0.54 5.19 12.70
C THR A 191 0.56 4.51 13.52
N GLY A 192 1.74 4.34 12.91
CA GLY A 192 2.87 3.63 13.54
C GLY A 192 2.77 2.10 13.51
N SER A 193 1.75 1.49 12.89
CA SER A 193 1.61 0.02 12.82
C SER A 193 2.46 -0.66 11.74
N GLY A 194 3.30 0.08 11.00
CA GLY A 194 4.16 -0.46 9.97
C GLY A 194 3.54 -0.59 8.57
N LYS A 195 2.42 0.10 8.29
CA LYS A 195 1.75 0.06 6.97
C LYS A 195 2.69 0.39 5.80
N SER A 196 3.42 1.51 5.90
CA SER A 196 4.37 1.93 4.85
C SER A 196 5.53 0.93 4.70
N VAL A 197 5.96 0.29 5.79
CA VAL A 197 6.98 -0.77 5.72
C VAL A 197 6.43 -1.99 4.96
N LEU A 198 5.20 -2.42 5.27
CA LEU A 198 4.55 -3.52 4.56
C LEU A 198 4.35 -3.18 3.07
N ALA A 199 3.94 -1.95 2.75
CA ALA A 199 3.81 -1.48 1.37
C ALA A 199 5.15 -1.53 0.61
N LYS A 200 6.27 -1.16 1.25
CA LYS A 200 7.63 -1.30 0.70
C LYS A 200 8.02 -2.77 0.47
N MET A 201 7.64 -3.67 1.38
CA MET A 201 7.87 -5.11 1.19
C MET A 201 7.03 -5.67 0.03
N VAL A 202 5.78 -5.23 -0.14
CA VAL A 202 4.94 -5.57 -1.29
C VAL A 202 5.58 -5.06 -2.60
N LEU A 203 6.09 -3.82 -2.60
CA LEU A 203 6.83 -3.27 -3.75
C LEU A 203 8.00 -4.19 -4.14
N LEU A 204 8.80 -4.61 -3.17
CA LEU A 204 9.94 -5.51 -3.40
C LEU A 204 9.51 -6.88 -3.90
N ALA A 205 8.41 -7.41 -3.38
CA ALA A 205 7.85 -8.69 -3.84
C ALA A 205 7.49 -8.66 -5.33
N TYR A 206 6.90 -7.57 -5.80
CA TYR A 206 6.56 -7.40 -7.21
C TYR A 206 7.72 -6.92 -8.08
N ALA A 207 8.74 -6.28 -7.50
CA ALA A 207 9.92 -5.85 -8.24
C ALA A 207 10.72 -7.02 -8.84
N ARG A 208 10.61 -8.23 -8.27
CA ARG A 208 11.23 -9.45 -8.82
C ARG A 208 10.74 -9.83 -10.22
N TYR A 209 9.56 -9.33 -10.63
CA TYR A 209 9.05 -9.55 -11.98
C TYR A 209 9.61 -8.52 -12.96
N PRO A 210 10.54 -8.91 -13.88
CA PRO A 210 11.22 -7.94 -14.74
C PRO A 210 10.25 -7.14 -15.63
N LYS A 211 9.19 -7.80 -16.10
CA LYS A 211 8.20 -7.19 -17.01
C LYS A 211 7.10 -6.38 -16.34
N MET A 212 7.16 -6.20 -15.02
CA MET A 212 6.22 -5.36 -14.27
C MET A 212 6.80 -3.97 -14.02
N ALA A 213 6.07 -2.92 -14.41
CA ALA A 213 6.38 -1.55 -14.01
C ALA A 213 5.77 -1.25 -12.63
N LEU A 214 6.42 -0.38 -11.87
CA LEU A 214 5.99 -0.03 -10.52
C LEU A 214 5.87 1.48 -10.42
N LEU A 215 4.66 1.96 -10.08
CA LEU A 215 4.38 3.37 -9.81
C LEU A 215 4.10 3.53 -8.32
N VAL A 216 4.82 4.42 -7.67
CA VAL A 216 4.55 4.81 -6.29
C VAL A 216 4.14 6.27 -6.27
N ILE A 217 2.94 6.55 -5.79
CA ILE A 217 2.47 7.90 -5.45
C ILE A 217 2.74 8.07 -3.96
N ASP A 218 3.65 8.98 -3.63
CA ASP A 218 4.25 9.15 -2.30
C ASP A 218 3.92 10.54 -1.72
N PRO A 219 2.76 10.70 -1.07
CA PRO A 219 2.34 11.98 -0.52
C PRO A 219 3.23 12.49 0.62
N GLN A 220 3.89 11.60 1.35
CA GLN A 220 4.72 11.93 2.51
C GLN A 220 6.23 11.97 2.20
N GLY A 221 6.66 11.44 1.05
CA GLY A 221 8.06 11.35 0.67
C GLY A 221 8.84 10.22 1.37
N GLU A 222 8.17 9.26 2.00
CA GLU A 222 8.84 8.16 2.71
C GLU A 222 9.52 7.17 1.75
N PHE A 223 8.86 6.81 0.65
CA PHE A 223 9.45 5.94 -0.37
C PHE A 223 10.61 6.63 -1.11
N ALA A 224 10.44 7.91 -1.43
CA ALA A 224 11.47 8.70 -2.08
C ALA A 224 12.76 8.77 -1.26
N LYS A 225 12.65 9.05 0.05
CA LYS A 225 13.79 9.10 0.98
C LYS A 225 14.51 7.75 1.08
N ASP A 226 13.78 6.63 1.17
CA ASP A 226 14.37 5.29 1.27
C ASP A 226 15.06 4.88 -0.04
N ILE A 227 14.48 5.21 -1.20
CA ILE A 227 15.09 4.92 -2.51
C ILE A 227 16.38 5.73 -2.70
N GLN A 228 16.40 6.99 -2.25
CA GLN A 228 17.57 7.86 -2.33
C GLN A 228 18.62 7.59 -1.24
N GLY A 229 18.35 6.67 -0.30
CA GLY A 229 19.25 6.35 0.80
C GLY A 229 19.39 7.49 1.82
N GLN A 230 18.37 8.34 1.94
CA GLN A 230 18.36 9.49 2.88
C GLN A 230 17.89 9.10 4.28
N THR A 231 17.28 7.94 4.43
CA THR A 231 16.90 7.38 5.73
C THR A 231 18.10 6.71 6.38
N SER A 232 18.41 7.14 7.60
CA SER A 232 19.46 6.56 8.44
C SER A 232 18.83 5.99 9.72
N GLY A 233 19.31 4.84 10.17
CA GLY A 233 18.86 4.19 11.40
C GLY A 233 18.98 2.67 11.33
N GLU A 234 18.91 2.03 12.48
CA GLU A 234 19.05 0.58 12.64
C GLU A 234 17.98 -0.21 11.87
N PHE A 235 16.81 0.40 11.63
CA PHE A 235 15.68 -0.21 10.93
C PHE A 235 15.43 0.40 9.54
N SER A 236 16.40 1.12 8.97
CA SER A 236 16.24 1.69 7.63
C SER A 236 16.29 0.59 6.56
N LEU A 237 15.30 0.58 5.67
CA LEU A 237 15.27 -0.34 4.53
C LEU A 237 16.03 0.30 3.34
N PRO A 238 17.15 -0.28 2.87
CA PRO A 238 17.88 0.27 1.73
C PRO A 238 17.16 -0.04 0.41
N LEU A 239 15.96 0.51 0.25
CA LEU A 239 15.00 0.17 -0.80
C LEU A 239 15.60 0.33 -2.21
N GLY A 240 16.27 1.46 -2.47
CA GLY A 240 16.90 1.73 -3.77
C GLY A 240 17.98 0.72 -4.12
N LYS A 241 18.81 0.32 -3.14
CA LYS A 241 19.85 -0.68 -3.35
C LYS A 241 19.26 -2.06 -3.67
N ILE A 242 18.20 -2.46 -2.96
CA ILE A 242 17.53 -3.76 -3.18
C ILE A 242 16.88 -3.77 -4.56
N LEU A 243 16.16 -2.71 -4.96
CA LEU A 243 15.55 -2.60 -6.27
C LEU A 243 16.59 -2.65 -7.41
N ASN A 244 17.72 -1.96 -7.25
CA ASN A 244 18.82 -2.01 -8.22
C ASN A 244 19.42 -3.42 -8.34
N ASN A 245 19.58 -4.14 -7.23
CA ASN A 245 20.05 -5.54 -7.24
C ASN A 245 19.06 -6.48 -7.95
N GLN A 246 17.77 -6.16 -7.95
CA GLN A 246 16.74 -6.86 -8.73
C GLN A 246 16.68 -6.42 -10.21
N GLY A 247 17.63 -5.59 -10.65
CA GLY A 247 17.70 -5.07 -12.02
C GLY A 247 16.71 -3.96 -12.34
N LYS A 248 16.01 -3.41 -11.35
CA LYS A 248 15.05 -2.33 -11.55
C LYS A 248 15.73 -0.97 -11.64
N LYS A 249 15.48 -0.23 -12.73
CA LYS A 249 15.84 1.19 -12.81
C LYS A 249 14.86 2.00 -11.97
N THR A 250 15.35 2.75 -11.01
CA THR A 250 14.54 3.61 -10.14
C THR A 250 14.64 5.06 -10.55
N VAL A 251 13.51 5.77 -10.61
CA VAL A 251 13.45 7.22 -10.84
C VAL A 251 12.54 7.84 -9.80
N VAL A 252 13.03 8.86 -9.13
CA VAL A 252 12.24 9.69 -8.21
C VAL A 252 11.96 11.01 -8.90
N MET A 253 10.69 11.35 -9.06
CA MET A 253 10.22 12.66 -9.51
C MET A 253 9.57 13.37 -8.32
N THR A 254 9.90 14.64 -8.17
CA THR A 254 9.29 15.49 -7.13
C THR A 254 8.24 16.42 -7.77
N VAL A 255 7.47 17.11 -6.95
CA VAL A 255 6.57 18.18 -7.41
C VAL A 255 7.27 19.16 -8.33
N ARG A 256 8.57 19.44 -8.09
CA ARG A 256 9.37 20.34 -8.93
C ARG A 256 9.65 19.81 -10.32
N ASN A 257 9.65 18.51 -10.51
CA ASN A 257 9.86 17.86 -11.80
C ASN A 257 8.54 17.58 -12.52
N LEU A 258 7.42 17.64 -11.81
CA LEU A 258 6.10 17.39 -12.37
C LEU A 258 5.51 18.68 -12.93
N VAL A 259 5.08 18.64 -14.19
CA VAL A 259 4.39 19.74 -14.86
C VAL A 259 2.93 19.37 -15.03
N LEU A 260 2.05 20.22 -14.50
CA LEU A 260 0.61 20.09 -14.73
C LEU A 260 0.28 20.66 -16.12
N ASP A 261 -0.63 20.01 -16.84
CA ASP A 261 -0.78 20.15 -18.28
C ASP A 261 -2.21 20.43 -18.75
N THR A 262 -3.14 20.76 -17.81
CA THR A 262 -4.55 21.03 -18.17
C THR A 262 -5.05 22.35 -17.60
N TRP A 263 -5.92 23.04 -18.35
CA TRP A 263 -6.56 24.28 -17.91
C TRP A 263 -7.52 24.06 -16.76
N GLU A 264 -8.17 22.90 -16.69
CA GLU A 264 -9.06 22.53 -15.60
C GLU A 264 -8.32 22.45 -14.27
N LEU A 265 -7.08 21.96 -14.27
CA LEU A 265 -6.23 21.96 -13.06
C LEU A 265 -5.82 23.37 -12.68
N PHE A 266 -5.48 24.21 -13.65
CA PHE A 266 -5.16 25.61 -13.36
C PHE A 266 -6.34 26.31 -12.69
N GLU A 267 -7.54 26.14 -13.24
CA GLU A 267 -8.78 26.69 -12.69
C GLU A 267 -9.01 26.22 -11.24
N GLN A 268 -8.92 24.90 -10.99
CA GLN A 268 -9.14 24.32 -9.66
C GLN A 268 -8.07 24.78 -8.66
N ILE A 269 -6.82 24.86 -9.06
CA ILE A 269 -5.72 25.31 -8.20
C ILE A 269 -5.84 26.80 -7.90
N LEU A 270 -6.18 27.60 -8.90
CA LEU A 270 -6.42 29.03 -8.73
C LEU A 270 -7.60 29.29 -7.80
N TYR A 271 -8.68 28.49 -7.94
CA TYR A 271 -9.83 28.53 -7.04
C TYR A 271 -9.43 28.27 -5.59
N GLU A 272 -8.56 27.30 -5.34
CA GLU A 272 -8.08 26.96 -4.00
C GLU A 272 -7.06 27.95 -3.43
N SER A 273 -6.36 28.68 -4.30
CA SER A 273 -5.34 29.65 -3.92
C SER A 273 -5.95 30.89 -3.22
N PRO A 274 -5.18 31.67 -2.48
CA PRO A 274 -5.66 32.89 -1.87
C PRO A 274 -5.85 34.05 -2.87
N PHE A 275 -5.49 33.90 -4.16
CA PHE A 275 -5.54 34.97 -5.17
C PHE A 275 -6.87 35.71 -5.19
N PHE A 276 -7.98 35.02 -5.40
CA PHE A 276 -9.29 35.65 -5.44
C PHE A 276 -9.84 36.07 -4.07
N GLU A 277 -9.40 35.43 -2.99
CA GLU A 277 -9.76 35.83 -1.64
C GLU A 277 -9.20 37.21 -1.28
N ARG A 278 -7.98 37.48 -1.72
CA ARG A 278 -7.33 38.81 -1.58
C ARG A 278 -8.00 39.89 -2.42
N LEU A 279 -8.70 39.50 -3.49
CA LEU A 279 -9.56 40.38 -4.29
C LEU A 279 -11.01 40.40 -3.77
N SER A 280 -11.25 39.99 -2.52
CA SER A 280 -12.56 39.91 -1.89
C SER A 280 -13.60 39.07 -2.62
N ILE A 281 -13.17 38.05 -3.34
CA ILE A 281 -14.02 37.01 -3.89
C ILE A 281 -13.94 35.78 -2.99
N PRO A 282 -14.89 35.60 -2.06
CA PRO A 282 -14.85 34.48 -1.12
C PRO A 282 -15.17 33.15 -1.81
N LYS A 283 -14.80 32.02 -1.17
CA LYS A 283 -15.18 30.66 -1.62
C LYS A 283 -16.68 30.39 -1.49
N LYS A 284 -17.40 31.21 -0.73
CA LYS A 284 -18.85 31.07 -0.53
C LYS A 284 -19.60 31.74 -1.69
N GLY A 285 -20.35 30.93 -2.45
CA GLY A 285 -21.07 31.37 -3.65
C GLY A 285 -20.31 31.09 -4.93
N ASP A 286 -20.94 31.34 -6.08
CA ASP A 286 -20.48 30.91 -7.40
C ASP A 286 -19.48 31.88 -8.04
N ASN A 287 -19.36 33.12 -7.54
CA ASN A 287 -18.57 34.17 -8.17
C ASN A 287 -17.10 33.81 -8.34
N ARG A 288 -16.52 33.09 -7.37
CA ARG A 288 -15.12 32.66 -7.43
C ARG A 288 -14.89 31.60 -8.49
N GLU A 289 -15.79 30.65 -8.60
CA GLU A 289 -15.76 29.60 -9.63
C GLU A 289 -15.92 30.24 -11.02
N ILE A 290 -16.88 31.15 -11.18
CA ILE A 290 -17.10 31.91 -12.41
C ILE A 290 -15.83 32.72 -12.78
N ALA A 291 -15.20 33.38 -11.80
CA ALA A 291 -13.99 34.16 -12.04
C ALA A 291 -12.81 33.29 -12.48
N CYS A 292 -12.59 32.12 -11.87
CA CYS A 292 -11.55 31.16 -12.27
C CYS A 292 -11.81 30.65 -13.69
N ASN A 293 -13.02 30.21 -13.97
CA ASN A 293 -13.41 29.64 -15.26
C ASN A 293 -13.24 30.67 -16.39
N ILE A 294 -13.82 31.88 -16.25
CA ILE A 294 -13.72 32.90 -17.27
C ILE A 294 -12.28 33.36 -17.50
N LEU A 295 -11.47 33.43 -16.44
CA LEU A 295 -10.06 33.81 -16.56
C LEU A 295 -9.28 32.75 -17.32
N ALA A 296 -9.42 31.47 -16.97
CA ALA A 296 -8.79 30.35 -17.66
C ALA A 296 -9.21 30.28 -19.14
N GLU A 297 -10.51 30.37 -19.42
CA GLU A 297 -11.05 30.39 -20.79
C GLU A 297 -10.50 31.55 -21.62
N LYS A 298 -10.48 32.76 -21.06
CA LYS A 298 -10.00 33.95 -21.76
C LYS A 298 -8.51 33.91 -22.02
N LEU A 299 -7.69 33.43 -21.06
CA LEU A 299 -6.25 33.24 -21.25
C LEU A 299 -5.97 32.20 -22.34
N ALA A 300 -6.69 31.09 -22.34
CA ALA A 300 -6.56 30.07 -23.38
C ALA A 300 -6.95 30.61 -24.76
N LYS A 301 -8.06 31.39 -24.87
CA LYS A 301 -8.47 32.08 -26.12
C LYS A 301 -7.46 33.13 -26.57
N ALA A 302 -6.79 33.81 -25.65
CA ALA A 302 -5.71 34.73 -25.94
C ALA A 302 -4.37 34.04 -26.31
N ARG A 303 -4.39 32.69 -26.48
CA ARG A 303 -3.25 31.84 -26.83
C ARG A 303 -2.10 31.92 -25.83
N VAL A 304 -2.40 32.19 -24.55
CA VAL A 304 -1.41 32.05 -23.48
C VAL A 304 -1.23 30.55 -23.25
N LYS A 305 0.02 30.08 -23.24
CA LYS A 305 0.30 28.69 -22.91
C LYS A 305 0.38 28.50 -21.41
N LEU A 306 -0.09 27.35 -20.90
CA LEU A 306 0.02 26.99 -19.48
C LEU A 306 1.47 27.11 -18.97
N ALA A 307 2.43 26.65 -19.77
CA ALA A 307 3.85 26.73 -19.46
C ALA A 307 4.40 28.16 -19.31
N GLU A 308 3.69 29.15 -19.85
CA GLU A 308 4.10 30.57 -19.84
C GLU A 308 3.37 31.37 -18.73
N LEU A 309 2.46 30.79 -17.99
CA LEU A 309 1.68 31.45 -16.92
C LEU A 309 2.57 32.12 -15.87
N TYR A 310 3.75 31.58 -15.60
CA TYR A 310 4.69 32.12 -14.63
C TYR A 310 5.36 33.44 -15.10
N GLN A 311 5.24 33.77 -16.36
CA GLN A 311 5.83 35.00 -16.90
C GLN A 311 5.00 36.24 -16.49
N PRO A 312 5.67 37.39 -16.18
CA PRO A 312 4.97 38.63 -15.82
C PRO A 312 3.97 39.07 -16.89
N VAL A 313 4.32 38.89 -18.19
CA VAL A 313 3.42 39.23 -19.31
C VAL A 313 2.10 38.46 -19.27
N SER A 314 2.12 37.18 -18.87
CA SER A 314 0.91 36.39 -18.75
C SER A 314 0.05 36.84 -17.58
N PHE A 315 0.68 37.24 -16.48
CA PHE A 315 -0.02 37.83 -15.33
C PHE A 315 -0.64 39.19 -15.71
N GLU A 316 0.08 40.07 -16.41
CA GLU A 316 -0.46 41.36 -16.87
C GLU A 316 -1.69 41.16 -17.77
N LYS A 317 -1.68 40.15 -18.64
CA LYS A 317 -2.87 39.78 -19.43
C LYS A 317 -4.03 39.34 -18.53
N ALA A 318 -3.74 38.47 -17.54
CA ALA A 318 -4.76 37.99 -16.57
C ALA A 318 -5.35 39.18 -15.79
N TRP A 319 -4.53 40.10 -15.34
CA TRP A 319 -4.94 41.30 -14.63
C TRP A 319 -5.80 42.23 -15.49
N SER A 320 -5.37 42.46 -16.75
CA SER A 320 -6.15 43.24 -17.73
C SER A 320 -7.52 42.63 -18.01
N LEU A 321 -7.60 41.27 -18.08
CA LEU A 321 -8.86 40.58 -18.25
C LEU A 321 -9.81 40.77 -17.04
N LEU A 322 -9.30 40.74 -15.81
CA LEU A 322 -10.08 40.99 -14.60
C LEU A 322 -10.52 42.46 -14.53
N SER A 323 -9.80 43.41 -15.12
CA SER A 323 -10.17 44.82 -15.21
C SER A 323 -11.17 45.12 -16.32
N ASP A 324 -11.45 44.15 -17.24
CA ASP A 324 -12.42 44.33 -18.32
C ASP A 324 -13.85 44.31 -17.78
N ASP A 325 -14.61 45.39 -18.03
CA ASP A 325 -16.01 45.53 -17.61
C ASP A 325 -16.92 44.35 -18.07
N LYS A 326 -16.64 43.75 -19.24
CA LYS A 326 -17.36 42.58 -19.74
C LYS A 326 -17.12 41.36 -18.87
N VAL A 327 -15.89 41.17 -18.40
CA VAL A 327 -15.54 40.05 -17.48
C VAL A 327 -16.17 40.28 -16.13
N GLN A 328 -16.07 41.50 -15.61
CA GLN A 328 -16.69 41.87 -14.32
C GLN A 328 -18.20 41.67 -14.31
N LYS A 329 -18.91 41.97 -15.43
CA LYS A 329 -20.36 41.73 -15.61
C LYS A 329 -20.74 40.25 -15.57
N VAL A 330 -19.86 39.37 -15.97
CA VAL A 330 -20.07 37.91 -15.86
C VAL A 330 -19.89 37.45 -14.42
N ILE A 331 -18.88 37.97 -13.73
CA ILE A 331 -18.57 37.59 -12.33
C ILE A 331 -19.68 38.15 -11.39
N TYR A 332 -20.05 39.42 -11.59
CA TYR A 332 -21.01 40.13 -10.70
C TYR A 332 -22.21 40.70 -11.47
N LYS A 333 -23.39 40.28 -11.09
CA LYS A 333 -24.65 40.84 -11.59
C LYS A 333 -24.95 42.24 -11.05
N SER A 334 -24.56 42.52 -9.80
CA SER A 334 -24.78 43.80 -9.11
C SER A 334 -23.74 44.83 -9.51
N GLU A 335 -24.17 46.03 -9.86
CA GLU A 335 -23.29 47.16 -10.21
C GLU A 335 -22.42 47.58 -9.04
N SER A 336 -22.96 47.71 -7.86
CA SER A 336 -22.19 48.06 -6.65
C SER A 336 -21.12 47.02 -6.27
N ALA A 337 -21.29 45.75 -6.63
CA ALA A 337 -20.31 44.72 -6.44
C ALA A 337 -19.17 44.83 -7.47
N ARG A 338 -19.51 45.19 -8.71
CA ARG A 338 -18.48 45.44 -9.76
C ARG A 338 -17.62 46.64 -9.43
N GLU A 339 -18.27 47.78 -9.01
CA GLU A 339 -17.52 48.98 -8.60
C GLU A 339 -16.54 48.68 -7.47
N ARG A 340 -16.97 47.98 -6.44
CA ARG A 340 -16.08 47.56 -5.35
C ARG A 340 -14.92 46.67 -5.83
N PHE A 341 -15.21 45.72 -6.71
CA PHE A 341 -14.18 44.86 -7.27
C PHE A 341 -13.19 45.62 -8.16
N ALA A 342 -13.67 46.56 -8.97
CA ALA A 342 -12.84 47.44 -9.77
C ALA A 342 -11.92 48.32 -8.89
N SER A 343 -12.48 48.96 -7.85
CA SER A 343 -11.66 49.75 -6.90
C SER A 343 -10.58 48.91 -6.24
N MET A 344 -10.89 47.69 -5.85
CA MET A 344 -9.90 46.76 -5.26
C MET A 344 -8.79 46.41 -6.22
N LEU A 345 -9.09 46.19 -7.52
CA LEU A 345 -8.08 45.92 -8.53
C LEU A 345 -7.18 47.15 -8.79
N GLU A 346 -7.72 48.37 -8.68
CA GLU A 346 -6.95 49.61 -8.82
C GLU A 346 -6.05 49.88 -7.62
N GLU A 347 -6.49 49.58 -6.41
CA GLU A 347 -5.76 49.77 -5.15
C GLU A 347 -4.73 48.67 -4.87
N ALA A 348 -4.86 47.52 -5.50
CA ALA A 348 -4.03 46.35 -5.24
C ALA A 348 -2.59 46.53 -5.77
N ASP A 349 -1.59 46.14 -4.96
CA ASP A 349 -0.20 46.06 -5.43
C ASP A 349 -0.03 44.85 -6.36
N LYS A 350 0.08 45.13 -7.66
CA LYS A 350 0.27 44.10 -8.69
C LYS A 350 1.51 43.24 -8.46
N ASN A 351 2.58 43.81 -7.91
CA ASN A 351 3.82 43.08 -7.66
C ASN A 351 3.65 42.07 -6.53
N GLU A 352 2.94 42.44 -5.47
CA GLU A 352 2.57 41.52 -4.40
C GLU A 352 1.69 40.39 -4.95
N PHE A 353 0.63 40.76 -5.71
CA PHE A 353 -0.28 39.76 -6.29
C PHE A 353 0.43 38.79 -7.23
N TYR A 354 1.36 39.27 -8.05
CA TYR A 354 2.16 38.41 -8.91
C TYR A 354 3.05 37.47 -8.12
N ASN A 355 3.85 37.99 -7.17
CA ASN A 355 4.86 37.20 -6.48
C ASN A 355 4.27 36.23 -5.46
N ASP A 356 3.24 36.65 -4.70
CA ASP A 356 2.76 35.91 -3.54
C ASP A 356 1.56 35.03 -3.86
N TYR A 357 0.75 35.36 -4.86
CA TYR A 357 -0.48 34.63 -5.14
C TYR A 357 -0.56 34.01 -6.54
N TRP A 358 -0.02 34.65 -7.57
CA TRP A 358 -0.07 34.15 -8.94
C TRP A 358 1.09 33.21 -9.27
N LYS A 359 2.31 33.68 -9.11
CA LYS A 359 3.52 32.94 -9.46
C LYS A 359 3.61 31.58 -8.76
N PRO A 360 3.30 31.43 -7.46
CA PRO A 360 3.30 30.11 -6.82
C PRO A 360 2.33 29.10 -7.43
N VAL A 361 1.20 29.56 -7.97
CA VAL A 361 0.25 28.72 -8.72
C VAL A 361 0.82 28.39 -10.10
N ALA A 362 1.30 29.41 -10.83
CA ALA A 362 1.82 29.27 -12.19
C ALA A 362 3.07 28.38 -12.27
N GLU A 363 3.89 28.35 -11.21
CA GLU A 363 5.08 27.48 -11.14
C GLU A 363 4.73 25.99 -11.28
N LEU A 364 3.54 25.55 -10.95
CA LEU A 364 3.11 24.15 -11.12
C LEU A 364 2.96 23.73 -12.59
N PHE A 365 2.83 24.71 -13.50
CA PHE A 365 2.62 24.50 -14.94
C PHE A 365 3.88 24.78 -15.78
N ARG A 366 4.95 25.20 -15.14
CA ARG A 366 6.18 25.63 -15.79
C ARG A 366 7.00 24.46 -16.32
N GLU A 367 7.31 24.44 -17.63
CA GLU A 367 8.03 23.36 -18.32
C GLU A 367 9.55 23.53 -18.38
N ASP A 368 10.08 24.76 -18.34
CA ASP A 368 11.51 25.07 -18.51
C ASP A 368 12.38 24.79 -17.27
N ARG A 369 11.79 24.17 -16.23
CA ARG A 369 12.54 23.72 -15.06
C ARG A 369 13.40 22.49 -15.38
N HIS A 370 14.57 22.42 -14.78
CA HIS A 370 15.48 21.28 -14.98
C HIS A 370 14.82 19.97 -14.60
N GLY A 371 14.79 19.02 -15.53
CA GLY A 371 14.19 17.70 -15.32
C GLY A 371 12.66 17.68 -15.28
N ALA A 372 11.99 18.77 -15.68
CA ALA A 372 10.55 18.87 -15.74
C ALA A 372 9.97 17.92 -16.81
N ARG A 373 8.87 17.24 -16.46
CA ARG A 373 8.11 16.36 -17.34
C ARG A 373 6.62 16.54 -17.09
N SER A 374 5.83 16.60 -18.16
CA SER A 374 4.38 16.51 -18.00
C SER A 374 3.98 15.15 -17.41
N VAL A 375 2.80 15.09 -16.80
CA VAL A 375 2.23 13.84 -16.26
C VAL A 375 2.22 12.76 -17.32
N ASN A 376 1.78 13.08 -18.54
CA ASN A 376 1.71 12.13 -19.63
C ASN A 376 3.09 11.61 -20.07
N ASN A 377 4.10 12.47 -20.11
CA ASN A 377 5.47 12.07 -20.45
C ASN A 377 6.12 11.21 -19.37
N ALA A 378 5.86 11.51 -18.09
CA ALA A 378 6.36 10.72 -16.98
C ALA A 378 5.77 9.31 -16.98
N LEU A 379 4.45 9.19 -17.12
CA LEU A 379 3.75 7.92 -17.22
C LEU A 379 4.08 7.19 -18.53
N GLY A 380 4.18 7.88 -19.65
CA GLY A 380 4.60 7.32 -20.94
C GLY A 380 5.96 6.64 -20.83
N TRP A 381 6.94 7.30 -20.19
CA TRP A 381 8.24 6.68 -19.92
C TRP A 381 8.11 5.41 -19.05
N LEU A 382 7.39 5.48 -17.95
CA LEU A 382 7.18 4.33 -17.04
C LEU A 382 6.56 3.15 -17.78
N LEU A 383 5.55 3.41 -18.58
CA LEU A 383 4.72 2.37 -19.19
C LEU A 383 5.35 1.77 -20.46
N GLN A 384 6.20 2.51 -21.16
CA GLN A 384 6.84 2.07 -22.41
C GLN A 384 8.23 1.48 -22.21
N PHE A 385 9.03 2.00 -21.26
CA PHE A 385 10.39 1.53 -21.05
C PHE A 385 10.45 0.03 -20.70
N GLY A 386 11.26 -0.71 -21.44
CA GLY A 386 11.44 -2.15 -21.22
C GLY A 386 10.22 -3.02 -21.54
N ARG A 387 9.20 -2.46 -22.22
CA ARG A 387 7.96 -3.17 -22.55
C ARG A 387 8.09 -4.16 -23.70
N GLU A 388 9.02 -3.93 -24.63
CA GLU A 388 9.25 -4.82 -25.76
C GLU A 388 9.49 -6.26 -25.28
N LYS A 389 8.91 -7.25 -26.00
CA LYS A 389 8.92 -8.66 -25.60
C LYS A 389 10.34 -9.17 -25.35
N ASP A 390 11.28 -8.76 -26.19
CA ASP A 390 12.69 -9.18 -26.16
C ASP A 390 13.61 -8.13 -25.55
N SER A 391 13.06 -7.10 -24.89
CA SER A 391 13.87 -6.10 -24.21
C SER A 391 14.70 -6.75 -23.11
N PRO A 392 16.03 -6.56 -23.09
CA PRO A 392 16.89 -7.00 -21.99
C PRO A 392 16.65 -6.21 -20.72
N ASN A 393 15.98 -5.04 -20.82
CA ASN A 393 15.76 -4.15 -19.71
C ASN A 393 14.52 -4.55 -18.91
N ALA A 394 14.67 -4.60 -17.59
CA ALA A 394 13.52 -4.69 -16.71
C ALA A 394 12.71 -3.38 -16.76
N ARG A 395 11.38 -3.49 -16.60
CA ARG A 395 10.51 -2.32 -16.50
C ARG A 395 10.79 -1.54 -15.21
N PRO A 396 10.72 -0.20 -15.22
CA PRO A 396 11.25 0.66 -14.16
C PRO A 396 10.31 0.79 -12.95
N VAL A 397 10.85 1.43 -11.91
CA VAL A 397 10.12 1.97 -10.76
C VAL A 397 10.12 3.49 -10.88
N LEU A 398 8.95 4.09 -10.86
CA LEU A 398 8.75 5.54 -10.78
C LEU A 398 8.12 5.87 -9.42
N VAL A 399 8.78 6.72 -8.65
CA VAL A 399 8.23 7.30 -7.43
C VAL A 399 7.93 8.77 -7.68
N VAL A 400 6.71 9.18 -7.39
CA VAL A 400 6.27 10.58 -7.47
C VAL A 400 6.13 11.11 -6.05
N ASP A 401 7.17 11.83 -5.60
CA ASP A 401 7.22 12.47 -4.30
C ASP A 401 6.41 13.77 -4.33
N LEU A 402 5.26 13.73 -3.67
CA LEU A 402 4.32 14.84 -3.55
C LEU A 402 4.41 15.55 -2.18
N SER A 403 5.47 15.30 -1.42
CA SER A 403 5.63 15.88 -0.09
C SER A 403 5.75 17.41 -0.12
N ARG A 404 5.29 18.05 0.95
CA ARG A 404 5.35 19.51 1.10
C ARG A 404 6.77 20.06 1.05
N GLU A 405 7.76 19.26 1.48
CA GLU A 405 9.17 19.62 1.45
C GLU A 405 9.66 19.92 0.03
N GLN A 406 9.10 19.23 -0.96
CA GLN A 406 9.47 19.36 -2.37
C GLN A 406 8.75 20.52 -3.09
N ALA A 407 7.72 21.08 -2.48
CA ALA A 407 6.87 22.12 -3.10
C ALA A 407 7.26 23.56 -2.73
N LYS A 408 8.49 23.80 -2.23
CA LYS A 408 8.94 25.15 -1.84
C LYS A 408 8.85 26.13 -3.00
N GLY A 409 8.16 27.27 -2.78
CA GLY A 409 7.93 28.31 -3.79
C GLY A 409 6.73 28.06 -4.72
N MET A 410 5.97 26.97 -4.47
CA MET A 410 4.73 26.64 -5.17
C MET A 410 3.55 26.73 -4.20
N PHE A 411 2.36 26.98 -4.73
CA PHE A 411 1.15 26.89 -3.94
C PHE A 411 0.79 25.41 -3.76
N TRP A 412 0.94 24.92 -2.52
CA TRP A 412 0.80 23.51 -2.21
C TRP A 412 0.08 23.28 -0.87
N ASN A 413 -0.95 22.45 -0.89
CA ASN A 413 -1.68 21.97 0.29
C ASN A 413 -2.27 20.59 -0.01
N ASP A 414 -2.95 19.99 0.97
CA ASP A 414 -3.52 18.64 0.84
C ASP A 414 -4.54 18.52 -0.30
N LYS A 415 -5.26 19.60 -0.59
CA LYS A 415 -6.25 19.63 -1.67
C LYS A 415 -5.58 19.64 -3.04
N ILE A 416 -4.51 20.44 -3.20
CA ILE A 416 -3.71 20.46 -4.43
C ILE A 416 -3.02 19.11 -4.63
N GLN A 417 -2.48 18.54 -3.56
CA GLN A 417 -1.89 17.19 -3.59
C GLN A 417 -2.92 16.17 -4.11
N SER A 418 -4.16 16.21 -3.59
CA SER A 418 -5.24 15.32 -4.02
C SER A 418 -5.62 15.51 -5.50
N LEU A 419 -5.64 16.76 -6.00
CA LEU A 419 -5.88 17.06 -7.42
C LEU A 419 -4.77 16.47 -8.31
N VAL A 420 -3.51 16.56 -7.88
CA VAL A 420 -2.38 15.99 -8.61
C VAL A 420 -2.42 14.46 -8.60
N ILE A 421 -2.75 13.84 -7.47
CA ILE A 421 -2.96 12.39 -7.38
C ILE A 421 -4.06 11.96 -8.35
N LYS A 422 -5.21 12.65 -8.34
CA LYS A 422 -6.30 12.39 -9.28
C LYS A 422 -5.82 12.48 -10.73
N ARG A 423 -5.10 13.54 -11.09
CA ARG A 423 -4.56 13.71 -12.46
C ARG A 423 -3.65 12.57 -12.89
N LEU A 424 -2.78 12.08 -11.98
CA LEU A 424 -1.91 10.93 -12.23
C LEU A 424 -2.74 9.66 -12.48
N LEU A 425 -3.76 9.42 -11.67
CA LEU A 425 -4.64 8.25 -11.80
C LEU A 425 -5.50 8.32 -13.07
N ASP A 426 -6.04 9.48 -13.41
CA ASP A 426 -6.83 9.68 -14.63
C ASP A 426 -5.96 9.42 -15.89
N ALA A 427 -4.74 9.93 -15.92
CA ALA A 427 -3.81 9.66 -17.01
C ALA A 427 -3.41 8.19 -17.12
N LEU A 428 -3.22 7.53 -15.98
CA LEU A 428 -2.94 6.10 -15.93
C LEU A 428 -4.13 5.29 -16.46
N ASN A 429 -5.36 5.61 -16.00
CA ASN A 429 -6.59 4.93 -16.44
C ASN A 429 -6.81 5.08 -17.95
N THR A 430 -6.68 6.30 -18.49
CA THR A 430 -6.79 6.54 -19.93
C THR A 430 -5.77 5.69 -20.72
N THR A 431 -4.55 5.59 -20.22
CA THR A 431 -3.51 4.76 -20.84
C THR A 431 -3.84 3.27 -20.72
N ALA A 432 -4.36 2.83 -19.55
CA ALA A 432 -4.76 1.45 -19.32
C ALA A 432 -5.90 1.03 -20.25
N GLU A 433 -6.91 1.87 -20.43
CA GLU A 433 -8.00 1.65 -21.37
C GLU A 433 -7.51 1.51 -22.81
N HIS A 434 -6.58 2.38 -23.21
CA HIS A 434 -5.98 2.30 -24.54
C HIS A 434 -5.28 0.95 -24.80
N TYR A 435 -4.47 0.47 -23.84
CA TYR A 435 -3.82 -0.84 -23.94
C TYR A 435 -4.82 -2.00 -23.90
N TYR A 436 -5.84 -1.89 -23.05
CA TYR A 436 -6.89 -2.92 -22.96
C TYR A 436 -7.63 -3.10 -24.30
N LEU A 437 -8.00 -1.99 -24.96
CA LEU A 437 -8.63 -2.00 -26.28
C LEU A 437 -7.73 -2.63 -27.37
N GLN A 438 -6.43 -2.60 -27.19
CA GLN A 438 -5.46 -3.27 -28.07
C GLN A 438 -5.19 -4.73 -27.68
N GLY A 439 -5.89 -5.27 -26.69
CA GLY A 439 -5.67 -6.62 -26.17
C GLY A 439 -4.33 -6.78 -25.44
N GLN A 440 -3.76 -5.69 -24.95
CA GLN A 440 -2.48 -5.68 -24.25
C GLN A 440 -2.67 -5.42 -22.77
N ASN A 441 -1.89 -6.12 -21.91
CA ASN A 441 -1.90 -5.91 -20.49
C ASN A 441 -1.03 -4.68 -20.10
N LEU A 442 -1.50 -3.84 -19.19
CA LEU A 442 -0.72 -2.72 -18.66
C LEU A 442 0.50 -3.21 -17.86
N ASN A 443 0.33 -4.29 -17.13
CA ASN A 443 1.34 -4.95 -16.32
C ASN A 443 2.10 -3.97 -15.40
N THR A 444 1.34 -3.25 -14.61
CA THR A 444 1.86 -2.18 -13.73
C THR A 444 1.18 -2.26 -12.37
N LEU A 445 1.99 -2.31 -11.31
CA LEU A 445 1.51 -2.13 -9.94
C LEU A 445 1.55 -0.65 -9.58
N VAL A 446 0.46 -0.15 -9.01
CA VAL A 446 0.37 1.22 -8.48
C VAL A 446 0.25 1.13 -6.96
N ILE A 447 1.15 1.78 -6.26
CA ILE A 447 1.11 1.93 -4.80
C ILE A 447 0.79 3.38 -4.48
N ILE A 448 -0.20 3.60 -3.64
CA ILE A 448 -0.55 4.91 -3.11
C ILE A 448 -0.38 4.82 -1.60
N ASP A 449 0.61 5.56 -1.07
CA ASP A 449 0.87 5.60 0.37
C ASP A 449 0.08 6.74 0.99
N GLU A 450 -0.71 6.43 2.01
CA GLU A 450 -1.56 7.37 2.77
C GLU A 450 -2.36 8.39 1.93
N ILE A 451 -3.54 7.99 1.47
CA ILE A 451 -4.52 8.96 0.94
C ILE A 451 -5.10 9.72 2.14
N ILE A 452 -4.75 11.00 2.27
CA ILE A 452 -5.43 11.88 3.22
C ILE A 452 -6.82 12.17 2.67
N VAL A 453 -7.80 11.37 3.09
CA VAL A 453 -9.21 11.72 2.88
C VAL A 453 -9.49 12.88 3.83
N GLY A 454 -9.68 14.07 3.29
CA GLY A 454 -10.01 15.25 4.06
C GLY A 454 -11.22 14.98 4.95
N THR A 455 -10.99 14.73 6.22
CA THR A 455 -12.07 14.67 7.21
C THR A 455 -12.66 16.06 7.34
N ASN A 456 -13.93 16.17 6.98
CA ASN A 456 -14.72 17.39 7.20
C ASN A 456 -14.69 17.68 8.72
N PRO A 457 -14.15 18.84 9.21
CA PRO A 457 -14.02 19.10 10.64
C PRO A 457 -15.36 19.37 11.37
N ARG A 458 -16.49 18.92 10.82
CA ARG A 458 -17.86 19.15 11.36
C ARG A 458 -18.52 17.93 12.00
N GLN A 459 -17.78 16.88 12.40
CA GLN A 459 -18.33 15.80 13.22
C GLN A 459 -17.43 15.56 14.43
N GLY A 460 -17.48 16.47 15.38
CA GLY A 460 -16.75 16.40 16.64
C GLY A 460 -17.03 17.63 17.52
N ALA A 461 -18.29 17.78 17.91
CA ALA A 461 -18.71 18.61 19.05
C ALA A 461 -19.90 17.90 19.72
#